data_ee8e43da069d43bf1acd978feeafebbc
#
_entry.id   ee8e43da069d43bf1acd978feeafebbc
#
_cell.length_a   1.000
_cell.length_b   1.000
_cell.length_c   1.000
_cell.angle_alpha   90.00
_cell.angle_beta   90.00
_cell.angle_gamma   90.00
#
_symmetry.space_group_name_H-M   'P 1'
#
loop_
_entity.id
_entity.type
_entity.pdbx_description
1 polymer ?
#
loop_
_entity_poly.entity_id
_entity_poly.type
_entity_poly.pdbx_seq_one_letter_code
_entity_poly.pdbx_strand_id
1 'polypeptide(L)'
;PGVAPAEREVSVTVGQVDLLATLADVTGATVPANAGEDSVSFLPLLRGDAAWRPAREGVVHHSADGRFAIRAGKWKLLLWPGSGGWSSPTPTPSRWLPVEATDLSTLPKYQLYDLESDLAERHNVADAHPEVVQRLGRLLRRYIEDGRSTPGPAQPVDRTI
;
A
#
# COMPACT_ATOMS: atom_id res chain seq x y z
N PRO A 1 -10.48 26.16 0.55
CA PRO A 1 -11.26 26.74 -0.54
C PRO A 1 -10.34 27.60 -1.42
N GLY A 2 -10.53 27.54 -2.75
CA GLY A 2 -9.76 28.37 -3.69
C GLY A 2 -8.38 27.85 -4.09
N VAL A 3 -7.88 26.79 -3.46
CA VAL A 3 -6.58 26.16 -3.79
C VAL A 3 -6.76 24.89 -4.61
N ALA A 4 -7.69 24.04 -4.20
CA ALA A 4 -8.02 22.81 -4.93
C ALA A 4 -9.20 23.10 -5.89
N PRO A 5 -9.07 22.85 -7.20
CA PRO A 5 -10.19 22.92 -8.13
C PRO A 5 -11.30 21.93 -7.74
N ALA A 6 -12.56 22.37 -7.87
CA ALA A 6 -13.71 21.50 -7.61
C ALA A 6 -13.87 20.43 -8.70
N GLU A 7 -14.59 19.35 -8.36
CA GLU A 7 -15.06 18.32 -9.31
C GLU A 7 -13.94 17.68 -10.15
N ARG A 8 -12.82 17.31 -9.50
CA ARG A 8 -11.72 16.62 -10.17
C ARG A 8 -11.57 15.21 -9.69
N GLU A 9 -11.38 14.32 -10.64
CA GLU A 9 -10.93 12.96 -10.39
C GLU A 9 -9.44 12.83 -10.70
N VAL A 10 -8.74 12.05 -9.87
CA VAL A 10 -7.33 11.72 -10.07
C VAL A 10 -7.12 10.24 -9.86
N SER A 11 -6.42 9.59 -10.79
CA SER A 11 -6.15 8.15 -10.76
C SER A 11 -4.82 7.78 -10.12
N VAL A 12 -4.08 8.75 -9.60
CA VAL A 12 -2.80 8.51 -8.92
C VAL A 12 -3.05 7.88 -7.56
N THR A 13 -2.35 6.79 -7.26
CA THR A 13 -2.45 6.13 -5.96
C THR A 13 -1.78 6.98 -4.89
N VAL A 14 -2.56 7.37 -3.88
CA VAL A 14 -2.11 8.00 -2.65
C VAL A 14 -2.53 7.15 -1.46
N GLY A 15 -1.85 7.30 -0.32
CA GLY A 15 -2.17 6.59 0.91
C GLY A 15 -2.36 7.55 2.08
N GLN A 16 -2.93 7.05 3.18
CA GLN A 16 -3.07 7.85 4.42
C GLN A 16 -1.71 8.31 4.97
N VAL A 17 -0.65 7.54 4.74
CA VAL A 17 0.73 7.90 5.10
C VAL A 17 1.17 9.22 4.46
N ASP A 18 0.59 9.62 3.33
CA ASP A 18 0.93 10.83 2.58
C ASP A 18 0.37 12.11 3.22
N LEU A 19 -0.52 11.97 4.19
CA LEU A 19 -1.10 13.13 4.86
C LEU A 19 -0.04 13.92 5.63
N LEU A 20 0.96 13.28 6.22
CA LEU A 20 2.00 13.98 6.98
C LEU A 20 2.76 14.98 6.09
N ALA A 21 3.35 14.52 4.99
CA ALA A 21 4.08 15.39 4.08
C ALA A 21 3.16 16.43 3.42
N THR A 22 1.92 16.05 3.09
CA THR A 22 0.95 16.97 2.48
C THR A 22 0.56 18.10 3.43
N LEU A 23 0.28 17.78 4.69
CA LEU A 23 -0.06 18.79 5.70
C LEU A 23 1.13 19.67 6.05
N ALA A 24 2.34 19.11 6.08
CA ALA A 24 3.56 19.90 6.24
C ALA A 24 3.70 20.92 5.10
N ASP A 25 3.55 20.50 3.85
CA ASP A 25 3.59 21.41 2.69
C ASP A 25 2.49 22.48 2.72
N VAL A 26 1.28 22.11 3.17
CA VAL A 26 0.16 23.07 3.29
C VAL A 26 0.48 24.16 4.33
N THR A 27 1.13 23.78 5.42
CA THR A 27 1.44 24.68 6.54
C THR A 27 2.81 25.34 6.44
N GLY A 28 3.64 24.95 5.47
CA GLY A 28 5.04 25.41 5.34
C GLY A 28 5.97 24.80 6.41
N ALA A 29 5.55 23.72 7.07
CA ALA A 29 6.37 23.01 8.05
C ALA A 29 7.41 22.12 7.38
N THR A 30 8.56 21.94 8.04
CA THR A 30 9.60 21.01 7.59
C THR A 30 9.40 19.65 8.24
N VAL A 31 9.35 18.59 7.44
CA VAL A 31 9.39 17.21 7.93
C VAL A 31 10.86 16.81 8.13
N PRO A 32 11.28 16.38 9.33
CA PRO A 32 12.64 15.90 9.56
C PRO A 32 12.97 14.67 8.69
N ALA A 33 14.27 14.49 8.37
CA ALA A 33 14.73 13.40 7.50
C ALA A 33 14.46 11.98 8.07
N ASN A 34 14.24 11.88 9.38
CA ASN A 34 13.94 10.65 10.12
C ASN A 34 12.44 10.58 10.52
N ALA A 35 11.57 11.26 9.79
CA ALA A 35 10.12 11.19 9.99
C ALA A 35 9.41 11.20 8.64
N GLY A 36 8.31 10.45 8.55
CA GLY A 36 7.51 10.37 7.33
C GLY A 36 8.23 9.65 6.19
N GLU A 37 8.99 8.62 6.49
CA GLU A 37 9.82 7.82 5.57
C GLU A 37 9.04 7.26 4.39
N ASP A 38 7.73 7.11 4.55
CA ASP A 38 6.82 6.63 3.52
C ASP A 38 5.91 7.73 2.96
N SER A 39 6.03 8.95 3.48
CA SER A 39 5.11 10.04 3.16
C SER A 39 5.58 10.84 1.94
N VAL A 40 4.69 11.01 0.98
CA VAL A 40 4.91 11.85 -0.21
C VAL A 40 3.79 12.89 -0.30
N SER A 41 4.14 14.16 -0.33
CA SER A 41 3.15 15.21 -0.47
C SER A 41 2.42 15.12 -1.81
N PHE A 42 1.11 15.06 -1.78
CA PHE A 42 0.26 15.16 -2.97
C PHE A 42 -0.38 16.56 -3.13
N LEU A 43 0.15 17.57 -2.45
CA LEU A 43 -0.30 18.94 -2.59
C LEU A 43 -0.26 19.45 -4.04
N PRO A 44 0.76 19.14 -4.88
CA PRO A 44 0.73 19.54 -6.30
C PRO A 44 -0.48 18.95 -7.03
N LEU A 45 -0.86 17.72 -6.73
CA LEU A 45 -2.03 17.06 -7.30
C LEU A 45 -3.32 17.80 -6.89
N LEU A 46 -3.44 18.18 -5.62
CA LEU A 46 -4.57 18.99 -5.14
C LEU A 46 -4.65 20.36 -5.83
N ARG A 47 -3.51 20.96 -6.16
CA ARG A 47 -3.42 22.23 -6.90
C ARG A 47 -3.70 22.12 -8.40
N GLY A 48 -3.85 20.88 -8.90
CA GLY A 48 -4.21 20.65 -10.30
C GLY A 48 -3.07 20.20 -11.20
N ASP A 49 -1.89 19.88 -10.67
CA ASP A 49 -0.79 19.31 -11.45
C ASP A 49 -1.11 17.84 -11.82
N ALA A 50 -1.66 17.65 -13.00
CA ALA A 50 -2.00 16.33 -13.52
C ALA A 50 -0.76 15.49 -13.88
N ALA A 51 0.41 16.13 -14.05
CA ALA A 51 1.66 15.46 -14.37
C ALA A 51 2.40 14.95 -13.13
N TRP A 52 2.03 15.41 -11.94
CA TRP A 52 2.67 14.97 -10.70
C TRP A 52 2.59 13.45 -10.52
N ARG A 53 3.70 12.88 -10.06
CA ARG A 53 3.81 11.45 -9.69
C ARG A 53 4.54 11.34 -8.37
N PRO A 54 4.16 10.38 -7.51
CA PRO A 54 4.86 10.14 -6.25
C PRO A 54 6.29 9.68 -6.49
N ALA A 55 7.20 10.07 -5.60
CA ALA A 55 8.60 9.65 -5.65
C ALA A 55 8.81 8.18 -5.31
N ARG A 56 7.81 7.50 -4.77
CA ARG A 56 7.82 6.04 -4.51
C ARG A 56 7.11 5.27 -5.61
N GLU A 57 7.55 4.04 -5.86
CA GLU A 57 6.98 3.15 -6.88
C GLU A 57 5.68 2.48 -6.42
N GLY A 58 5.53 2.21 -5.13
CA GLY A 58 4.36 1.52 -4.58
C GLY A 58 3.98 2.00 -3.18
N VAL A 59 2.73 1.75 -2.80
CA VAL A 59 2.18 2.00 -1.47
C VAL A 59 2.07 0.69 -0.72
N VAL A 60 2.67 0.63 0.47
CA VAL A 60 2.56 -0.50 1.39
C VAL A 60 1.40 -0.25 2.35
N HIS A 61 0.64 -1.28 2.61
CA HIS A 61 -0.40 -1.29 3.64
C HIS A 61 -0.46 -2.67 4.29
N HIS A 62 -1.10 -2.77 5.43
CA HIS A 62 -1.28 -4.03 6.14
C HIS A 62 -2.74 -4.25 6.54
N SER A 63 -3.07 -5.52 6.74
CA SER A 63 -4.38 -5.93 7.27
C SER A 63 -4.46 -5.72 8.79
N ALA A 64 -5.63 -6.03 9.37
CA ALA A 64 -5.84 -6.01 10.82
C ALA A 64 -4.86 -6.91 11.59
N ASP A 65 -4.42 -8.02 11.00
CA ASP A 65 -3.45 -8.95 11.58
C ASP A 65 -1.99 -8.59 11.26
N GLY A 66 -1.74 -7.39 10.68
CA GLY A 66 -0.40 -6.93 10.31
C GLY A 66 0.18 -7.62 9.07
N ARG A 67 -0.65 -8.22 8.19
CA ARG A 67 -0.20 -8.86 6.95
C ARG A 67 0.03 -7.82 5.87
N PHE A 68 1.24 -7.83 5.31
CA PHE A 68 1.65 -6.82 4.33
C PHE A 68 1.07 -7.07 2.95
N ALA A 69 0.70 -5.95 2.31
CA ALA A 69 0.36 -5.87 0.91
C ALA A 69 1.07 -4.65 0.28
N ILE A 70 1.33 -4.72 -1.02
CA ILE A 70 1.89 -3.61 -1.79
C ILE A 70 1.06 -3.37 -3.04
N ARG A 71 0.76 -2.09 -3.30
CA ARG A 71 0.13 -1.65 -4.53
C ARG A 71 1.10 -0.81 -5.35
N ALA A 72 1.32 -1.20 -6.61
CA ALA A 72 2.13 -0.43 -7.58
C ALA A 72 1.41 -0.41 -8.93
N GLY A 73 1.03 0.79 -9.36
CA GLY A 73 0.15 0.97 -10.52
C GLY A 73 -1.17 0.23 -10.36
N LYS A 74 -1.53 -0.58 -11.35
CA LYS A 74 -2.74 -1.39 -11.33
C LYS A 74 -2.65 -2.66 -10.47
N TRP A 75 -1.45 -3.07 -10.09
CA TRP A 75 -1.21 -4.32 -9.39
C TRP A 75 -1.25 -4.18 -7.88
N LYS A 76 -1.96 -5.09 -7.20
CA LYS A 76 -1.93 -5.26 -5.75
C LYS A 76 -1.51 -6.67 -5.40
N LEU A 77 -0.40 -6.80 -4.68
CA LEU A 77 0.13 -8.08 -4.18
C LEU A 77 -0.07 -8.16 -2.67
N LEU A 78 -0.68 -9.26 -2.21
CA LEU A 78 -0.75 -9.65 -0.82
C LEU A 78 0.20 -10.84 -0.60
N LEU A 79 1.03 -10.77 0.45
CA LEU A 79 1.99 -11.82 0.81
C LEU A 79 1.40 -12.86 1.75
N TRP A 80 0.09 -13.01 1.78
CA TRP A 80 -0.60 -13.88 2.72
C TRP A 80 -1.83 -14.53 2.07
N PRO A 81 -2.08 -15.83 2.33
CA PRO A 81 -3.35 -16.45 1.98
C PRO A 81 -4.47 -15.94 2.90
N GLY A 82 -5.63 -15.64 2.33
CA GLY A 82 -6.78 -15.20 3.10
C GLY A 82 -6.91 -13.70 3.27
N SER A 83 -7.83 -13.28 4.15
CA SER A 83 -8.29 -11.90 4.28
C SER A 83 -7.43 -11.03 5.19
N GLY A 84 -6.55 -11.64 6.01
CA GLY A 84 -5.79 -10.91 7.03
C GLY A 84 -6.62 -10.49 8.25
N GLY A 85 -7.60 -11.28 8.66
CA GLY A 85 -8.19 -11.25 10.01
C GLY A 85 -9.59 -10.65 10.16
N TRP A 86 -10.17 -10.04 9.12
CA TRP A 86 -11.49 -9.41 9.23
C TRP A 86 -12.64 -10.28 8.71
N SER A 87 -12.37 -11.11 7.72
CA SER A 87 -13.38 -11.92 7.07
C SER A 87 -12.81 -13.28 6.69
N SER A 88 -13.66 -14.22 6.28
CA SER A 88 -13.19 -15.50 5.70
C SER A 88 -12.51 -15.25 4.35
N PRO A 89 -11.43 -16.01 4.03
CA PRO A 89 -10.75 -16.99 4.87
C PRO A 89 -9.74 -16.34 5.86
N THR A 90 -9.77 -16.77 7.12
CA THR A 90 -8.85 -16.31 8.16
C THR A 90 -8.45 -17.47 9.08
N PRO A 91 -7.20 -17.54 9.59
CA PRO A 91 -6.76 -18.62 10.47
C PRO A 91 -7.32 -18.55 11.87
N THR A 92 -7.88 -17.40 12.26
CA THR A 92 -8.44 -17.17 13.60
C THR A 92 -9.85 -16.60 13.49
N PRO A 93 -10.76 -16.93 14.43
CA PRO A 93 -12.06 -16.28 14.49
C PRO A 93 -11.93 -14.77 14.59
N SER A 94 -12.73 -14.05 13.83
CA SER A 94 -12.74 -12.60 13.90
C SER A 94 -13.36 -12.12 15.22
N ARG A 95 -12.75 -11.09 15.83
CA ARG A 95 -13.33 -10.43 17.03
C ARG A 95 -14.53 -9.55 16.69
N TRP A 96 -14.66 -9.16 15.44
CA TRP A 96 -15.60 -8.13 15.00
C TRP A 96 -16.74 -8.66 14.15
N LEU A 97 -16.56 -9.83 13.54
CA LEU A 97 -17.55 -10.45 12.69
C LEU A 97 -17.69 -11.92 13.06
N PRO A 98 -18.88 -12.54 12.90
CA PRO A 98 -19.09 -13.96 13.15
C PRO A 98 -18.44 -14.79 12.01
N VAL A 99 -17.13 -14.84 12.01
CA VAL A 99 -16.33 -15.55 11.00
C VAL A 99 -15.56 -16.65 11.68
N GLU A 100 -15.79 -17.89 11.21
CA GLU A 100 -15.09 -19.07 11.66
C GLU A 100 -13.66 -19.12 11.13
N ALA A 101 -12.78 -19.80 11.88
CA ALA A 101 -11.42 -20.05 11.44
C ALA A 101 -11.40 -20.95 10.20
N THR A 102 -10.49 -20.67 9.27
CA THR A 102 -10.32 -21.41 8.02
C THR A 102 -8.89 -21.96 7.94
N ASP A 103 -8.73 -23.19 7.48
CA ASP A 103 -7.42 -23.72 7.14
C ASP A 103 -6.89 -23.02 5.88
N LEU A 104 -5.86 -22.21 6.06
CA LEU A 104 -5.22 -21.45 4.98
C LEU A 104 -4.18 -22.26 4.20
N SER A 105 -3.84 -23.48 4.64
CA SER A 105 -2.79 -24.32 3.99
C SER A 105 -3.16 -24.73 2.56
N THR A 106 -4.44 -24.76 2.24
CA THR A 106 -4.97 -25.10 0.92
C THR A 106 -5.08 -23.91 -0.02
N LEU A 107 -4.84 -22.70 0.48
CA LEU A 107 -4.99 -21.48 -0.31
C LEU A 107 -3.65 -21.07 -0.96
N PRO A 108 -3.69 -20.36 -2.11
CA PRO A 108 -2.50 -19.80 -2.72
C PRO A 108 -1.71 -18.95 -1.74
N LYS A 109 -0.39 -19.13 -1.69
CA LYS A 109 0.52 -18.41 -0.81
C LYS A 109 0.48 -16.89 -1.04
N TYR A 110 0.28 -16.47 -2.28
CA TYR A 110 0.20 -15.07 -2.70
C TYR A 110 -1.13 -14.80 -3.37
N GLN A 111 -1.57 -13.55 -3.25
CA GLN A 111 -2.74 -13.07 -3.96
C GLN A 111 -2.32 -11.84 -4.78
N LEU A 112 -2.50 -11.89 -6.08
CA LEU A 112 -2.23 -10.78 -7.00
C LEU A 112 -3.52 -10.38 -7.70
N TYR A 113 -3.81 -9.09 -7.70
CA TYR A 113 -5.01 -8.54 -8.33
C TYR A 113 -4.64 -7.43 -9.31
N ASP A 114 -5.29 -7.44 -10.47
CA ASP A 114 -5.28 -6.34 -11.44
C ASP A 114 -6.45 -5.40 -11.14
N LEU A 115 -6.20 -4.33 -10.39
CA LEU A 115 -7.24 -3.40 -9.95
C LEU A 115 -7.83 -2.53 -11.07
N GLU A 116 -7.26 -2.57 -12.28
CA GLU A 116 -7.84 -1.89 -13.43
C GLU A 116 -9.03 -2.68 -14.00
N SER A 117 -8.95 -4.01 -13.99
CA SER A 117 -9.99 -4.91 -14.48
C SER A 117 -10.82 -5.58 -13.38
N ASP A 118 -10.28 -5.66 -12.16
CA ASP A 118 -10.89 -6.35 -11.01
C ASP A 118 -10.72 -5.51 -9.71
N LEU A 119 -11.42 -4.38 -9.64
CA LEU A 119 -11.39 -3.51 -8.45
C LEU A 119 -11.92 -4.20 -7.18
N ALA A 120 -12.75 -5.23 -7.34
CA ALA A 120 -13.33 -6.00 -6.24
C ALA A 120 -12.44 -7.15 -5.74
N GLU A 121 -11.23 -7.34 -6.33
CA GLU A 121 -10.25 -8.34 -5.91
C GLU A 121 -10.82 -9.77 -5.87
N ARG A 122 -11.59 -10.16 -6.89
CA ARG A 122 -12.27 -11.45 -6.95
C ARG A 122 -11.46 -12.55 -7.62
N HIS A 123 -10.50 -12.18 -8.48
CA HIS A 123 -9.74 -13.11 -9.30
C HIS A 123 -8.26 -13.01 -8.99
N ASN A 124 -7.77 -13.95 -8.18
CA ASN A 124 -6.33 -14.06 -7.92
C ASN A 124 -5.61 -14.52 -9.19
N VAL A 125 -4.75 -13.67 -9.73
CA VAL A 125 -3.97 -13.93 -10.96
C VAL A 125 -2.48 -14.18 -10.69
N ALA A 126 -2.09 -14.50 -9.46
CA ALA A 126 -0.70 -14.68 -9.06
C ALA A 126 0.03 -15.75 -9.90
N ASP A 127 -0.64 -16.86 -10.19
CA ASP A 127 -0.06 -17.95 -10.98
C ASP A 127 0.11 -17.59 -12.47
N ALA A 128 -0.74 -16.70 -12.98
CA ALA A 128 -0.66 -16.21 -14.36
C ALA A 128 0.42 -15.13 -14.54
N HIS A 129 0.85 -14.46 -13.45
CA HIS A 129 1.79 -13.35 -13.48
C HIS A 129 2.92 -13.47 -12.44
N PRO A 130 3.68 -14.58 -12.45
CA PRO A 130 4.75 -14.81 -11.47
C PRO A 130 5.86 -13.74 -11.51
N GLU A 131 6.10 -13.12 -12.66
CA GLU A 131 7.05 -12.03 -12.82
C GLU A 131 6.61 -10.75 -12.06
N VAL A 132 5.30 -10.48 -12.02
CA VAL A 132 4.75 -9.35 -11.25
C VAL A 132 4.85 -9.64 -9.75
N VAL A 133 4.52 -10.85 -9.32
CA VAL A 133 4.67 -11.31 -7.93
C VAL A 133 6.11 -11.12 -7.46
N GLN A 134 7.09 -11.58 -8.27
CA GLN A 134 8.51 -11.44 -7.95
C GLN A 134 8.94 -9.97 -7.90
N ARG A 135 8.51 -9.14 -8.87
CA ARG A 135 8.85 -7.71 -8.92
C ARG A 135 8.34 -6.97 -7.68
N LEU A 136 7.05 -7.13 -7.37
CA LEU A 136 6.45 -6.46 -6.22
C LEU A 136 6.97 -7.00 -4.89
N GLY A 137 7.25 -8.28 -4.80
CA GLY A 137 7.88 -8.89 -3.64
C GLY A 137 9.29 -8.34 -3.38
N ARG A 138 10.11 -8.15 -4.44
CA ARG A 138 11.42 -7.49 -4.32
C ARG A 138 11.29 -6.01 -3.91
N LEU A 139 10.32 -5.30 -4.48
CA LEU A 139 10.05 -3.91 -4.14
C LEU A 139 9.71 -3.75 -2.65
N LEU A 140 8.78 -4.57 -2.15
CA LEU A 140 8.40 -4.56 -0.75
C LEU A 140 9.57 -4.91 0.17
N ARG A 141 10.36 -5.93 -0.19
CA ARG A 141 11.56 -6.29 0.58
C ARG A 141 12.55 -5.15 0.67
N ARG A 142 12.82 -4.46 -0.45
CA ARG A 142 13.69 -3.28 -0.47
C ARG A 142 13.18 -2.19 0.47
N TYR A 143 11.88 -1.88 0.47
CA TYR A 143 11.30 -0.89 1.38
C TYR A 143 11.47 -1.27 2.86
N ILE A 144 11.35 -2.57 3.16
CA ILE A 144 11.59 -3.09 4.52
C ILE A 144 13.06 -2.94 4.90
N GLU A 145 13.99 -3.36 4.02
CA GLU A 145 15.43 -3.29 4.25
C GLU A 145 15.93 -1.84 4.39
N ASP A 146 15.37 -0.93 3.59
CA ASP A 146 15.71 0.50 3.63
C ASP A 146 15.01 1.24 4.79
N GLY A 147 13.99 0.62 5.44
CA GLY A 147 13.17 1.26 6.45
C GLY A 147 12.37 2.45 5.91
N ARG A 148 12.15 2.49 4.59
CA ARG A 148 11.42 3.56 3.90
C ARG A 148 11.05 3.21 2.47
N SER A 149 10.00 3.83 1.94
CA SER A 149 9.58 3.71 0.54
C SER A 149 9.92 4.94 -0.32
N THR A 150 10.35 6.04 0.29
CA THR A 150 10.71 7.29 -0.39
C THR A 150 12.24 7.43 -0.53
N PRO A 151 12.76 8.28 -1.44
CA PRO A 151 14.18 8.57 -1.51
C PRO A 151 14.74 9.17 -0.22
N GLY A 152 15.93 8.73 0.20
CA GLY A 152 16.62 9.25 1.38
C GLY A 152 17.51 8.20 2.04
N PRO A 153 18.18 8.53 3.15
CA PRO A 153 19.02 7.59 3.88
C PRO A 153 18.16 6.49 4.51
N ALA A 154 18.69 5.26 4.51
CA ALA A 154 18.04 4.13 5.16
C ALA A 154 17.76 4.42 6.64
N GLN A 155 16.65 3.92 7.15
CA GLN A 155 16.22 4.08 8.53
C GLN A 155 16.29 2.75 9.27
N PRO A 156 16.50 2.77 10.60
CA PRO A 156 16.47 1.55 11.40
C PRO A 156 15.11 0.86 11.29
N VAL A 157 15.14 -0.46 11.19
CA VAL A 157 13.93 -1.29 11.20
C VAL A 157 13.77 -1.90 12.58
N ASP A 158 12.70 -1.58 13.28
CA ASP A 158 12.47 -2.04 14.66
C ASP A 158 12.08 -3.52 14.77
N ARG A 159 11.76 -4.18 13.67
CA ARG A 159 11.34 -5.59 13.64
C ARG A 159 11.89 -6.33 12.44
N THR A 160 12.40 -7.53 12.71
CA THR A 160 12.64 -8.55 11.68
C THR A 160 11.29 -9.20 11.34
N ILE A 161 10.92 -9.23 10.07
CA ILE A 161 9.70 -9.87 9.56
C ILE A 161 9.99 -11.34 9.23
#